data_8f94c003405aec647267905ee699a6c5
#
_entry.id   8f94c003405aec647267905ee699a6c5
#
_cell.length_a   1.000
_cell.length_b   1.000
_cell.length_c   1.000
_cell.angle_alpha   90.00
_cell.angle_beta   90.00
_cell.angle_gamma   90.00
#
_symmetry.space_group_name_H-M   'P 1'
#
loop_
_entity.id
_entity.type
_entity.pdbx_description
1 polymer ?
#
loop_
_entity_poly.entity_id
_entity_poly.type
_entity_poly.pdbx_seq_one_letter_code
_entity_poly.pdbx_strand_id
1 'polypeptide(L)'
;GLIAEDWGGSTIFVPVSAHTKEGIDELLEMILLTAEVHELKANPDRNARGIVIEAELDRGRGPVATILVQKGTLHVGDNVAAGASYGKIRAMIDDKGRRVKEAGPSTPVEILGLNDVPNAGEIIMAMDSDKEARNVAETFISEGKKKLLDDTKHKVSLDALFEQIQAGNVKELGLIIKADVQGSVEAVKQSLVKLSNDEVVVKVIHGGVGNINESDVVLASASNAIIIGFNVRPDPTAKVTAERENVDVRLYKVIYNAIEDVEAAMKGMLDPVYEEKVLGHAEVRQTFKASGVGTIAGSYVLDGLFERDCSVRLTRDGIVIFEGPLAS
;
A
#
# COMPACT_ATOMS: atom_id res chain seq x y z
N GLY A 1 -20.97 -12.60 10.09
CA GLY A 1 -21.02 -13.10 11.46
C GLY A 1 -21.82 -12.25 12.44
N LEU A 2 -22.64 -11.27 11.97
CA LEU A 2 -23.55 -10.50 12.83
C LEU A 2 -24.97 -11.07 12.68
N ILE A 3 -25.67 -11.20 13.80
CA ILE A 3 -27.06 -11.69 13.83
C ILE A 3 -27.95 -10.51 14.24
N ALA A 4 -28.99 -10.25 13.46
CA ALA A 4 -29.94 -9.18 13.74
C ALA A 4 -30.75 -9.46 15.03
N GLU A 5 -31.18 -8.41 15.71
CA GLU A 5 -32.00 -8.49 16.93
C GLU A 5 -33.31 -9.24 16.66
N ASP A 6 -33.96 -9.02 15.52
CA ASP A 6 -35.16 -9.74 15.06
C ASP A 6 -34.97 -11.26 14.95
N TRP A 7 -33.73 -11.72 14.85
CA TRP A 7 -33.34 -13.13 14.72
C TRP A 7 -32.68 -13.65 16.00
N GLY A 8 -32.88 -12.95 17.12
CA GLY A 8 -32.33 -13.32 18.42
C GLY A 8 -30.86 -12.95 18.64
N GLY A 9 -30.31 -12.08 17.81
CA GLY A 9 -28.98 -11.50 18.00
C GLY A 9 -28.99 -10.25 18.88
N SER A 10 -27.87 -9.52 18.89
CA SER A 10 -27.70 -8.28 19.64
C SER A 10 -27.37 -7.07 18.76
N THR A 11 -27.46 -7.22 17.45
CA THR A 11 -27.07 -6.19 16.49
C THR A 11 -28.33 -5.56 15.89
N ILE A 12 -28.44 -4.23 16.01
CA ILE A 12 -29.52 -3.46 15.43
C ILE A 12 -29.17 -3.20 13.94
N PHE A 13 -30.09 -3.51 13.04
CA PHE A 13 -29.97 -3.25 11.61
C PHE A 13 -30.96 -2.18 11.20
N VAL A 14 -30.47 -1.12 10.61
CA VAL A 14 -31.31 -0.02 10.08
C VAL A 14 -31.07 0.09 8.58
N PRO A 15 -32.09 -0.15 7.72
CA PRO A 15 -31.96 0.04 6.28
C PRO A 15 -31.93 1.54 5.96
N VAL A 16 -30.93 1.98 5.18
CA VAL A 16 -30.77 3.39 4.83
C VAL A 16 -30.48 3.57 3.34
N SER A 17 -30.90 4.69 2.80
CA SER A 17 -30.56 5.14 1.45
C SER A 17 -29.95 6.54 1.49
N ALA A 18 -28.67 6.67 1.19
CA ALA A 18 -28.00 7.96 1.11
C ALA A 18 -28.58 8.87 0.00
N HIS A 19 -29.11 8.30 -1.08
CA HIS A 19 -29.66 9.04 -2.20
C HIS A 19 -31.05 9.62 -1.88
N THR A 20 -31.95 8.81 -1.33
CA THR A 20 -33.31 9.23 -0.96
C THR A 20 -33.40 9.81 0.43
N LYS A 21 -32.37 9.64 1.26
CA LYS A 21 -32.31 9.97 2.71
C LYS A 21 -33.30 9.17 3.56
N GLU A 22 -33.84 8.10 3.04
CA GLU A 22 -34.74 7.19 3.75
C GLU A 22 -33.97 6.49 4.88
N GLY A 23 -34.60 6.35 6.05
CA GLY A 23 -34.03 5.66 7.22
C GLY A 23 -32.91 6.41 7.95
N ILE A 24 -32.48 7.63 7.52
CA ILE A 24 -31.38 8.36 8.16
C ILE A 24 -31.78 8.84 9.56
N ASP A 25 -32.99 9.36 9.73
CA ASP A 25 -33.47 9.84 11.03
C ASP A 25 -33.59 8.67 12.03
N GLU A 26 -34.10 7.53 11.57
CA GLU A 26 -34.19 6.31 12.36
C GLU A 26 -32.81 5.79 12.77
N LEU A 27 -31.82 5.83 11.85
CA LEU A 27 -30.44 5.49 12.17
C LEU A 27 -29.87 6.37 13.28
N LEU A 28 -30.11 7.69 13.24
CA LEU A 28 -29.65 8.63 14.26
C LEU A 28 -30.31 8.38 15.61
N GLU A 29 -31.62 8.09 15.63
CA GLU A 29 -32.35 7.72 16.84
C GLU A 29 -31.79 6.43 17.46
N MET A 30 -31.52 5.41 16.65
CA MET A 30 -30.93 4.14 17.13
C MET A 30 -29.51 4.32 17.66
N ILE A 31 -28.70 5.20 17.08
CA ILE A 31 -27.38 5.55 17.61
C ILE A 31 -27.49 6.19 18.99
N LEU A 32 -28.41 7.16 19.16
CA LEU A 32 -28.64 7.82 20.45
C LEU A 32 -29.14 6.84 21.51
N LEU A 33 -30.11 6.01 21.16
CA LEU A 33 -30.66 4.98 22.07
C LEU A 33 -29.58 3.99 22.52
N THR A 34 -28.77 3.53 21.58
CA THR A 34 -27.65 2.62 21.89
C THR A 34 -26.64 3.27 22.82
N ALA A 35 -26.32 4.56 22.61
CA ALA A 35 -25.42 5.31 23.48
C ALA A 35 -25.98 5.47 24.91
N GLU A 36 -27.28 5.72 25.04
CA GLU A 36 -27.96 5.80 26.35
C GLU A 36 -27.93 4.46 27.09
N VAL A 37 -28.24 3.37 26.40
CA VAL A 37 -28.24 2.01 27.00
C VAL A 37 -26.85 1.64 27.51
N HIS A 38 -25.78 2.04 26.79
CA HIS A 38 -24.41 1.78 27.21
C HIS A 38 -23.89 2.71 28.31
N GLU A 39 -24.63 3.73 28.72
CA GLU A 39 -24.25 4.70 29.77
C GLU A 39 -22.78 5.17 29.61
N LEU A 40 -22.38 5.61 28.42
CA LEU A 40 -21.01 6.01 28.13
C LEU A 40 -20.59 7.19 29.00
N LYS A 41 -19.60 6.99 29.88
CA LYS A 41 -19.09 7.99 30.83
C LYS A 41 -17.60 8.20 30.64
N ALA A 42 -17.16 9.46 30.79
CA ALA A 42 -15.77 9.86 30.80
C ALA A 42 -15.51 10.90 31.90
N ASN A 43 -14.29 10.86 32.48
CA ASN A 43 -13.85 11.86 33.43
C ASN A 43 -13.21 13.04 32.69
N PRO A 44 -13.75 14.27 32.75
CA PRO A 44 -13.13 15.45 32.14
C PRO A 44 -11.95 16.00 32.96
N ASP A 45 -11.90 15.73 34.29
CA ASP A 45 -10.93 16.32 35.21
C ASP A 45 -9.64 15.49 35.31
N ARG A 46 -8.99 15.29 34.16
CA ARG A 46 -7.68 14.61 34.04
C ARG A 46 -6.96 15.05 32.77
N ASN A 47 -5.68 14.68 32.66
CA ASN A 47 -4.90 14.87 31.42
C ASN A 47 -5.64 14.23 30.24
N ALA A 48 -5.73 15.00 29.17
CA ALA A 48 -6.45 14.57 27.98
C ALA A 48 -5.84 13.31 27.36
N ARG A 49 -6.73 12.41 26.95
CA ARG A 49 -6.39 11.27 26.09
C ARG A 49 -7.41 11.21 24.95
N GLY A 50 -6.93 11.06 23.75
CA GLY A 50 -7.76 10.95 22.56
C GLY A 50 -7.16 9.99 21.54
N ILE A 51 -7.79 9.93 20.39
CA ILE A 51 -7.33 9.16 19.22
C ILE A 51 -7.18 10.11 18.05
N VAL A 52 -6.14 9.91 17.27
CA VAL A 52 -5.93 10.61 15.99
C VAL A 52 -6.88 9.99 14.95
N ILE A 53 -7.79 10.80 14.43
CA ILE A 53 -8.72 10.37 13.36
C ILE A 53 -8.06 10.52 12.01
N GLU A 54 -7.40 11.67 11.78
CA GLU A 54 -6.76 12.03 10.54
C GLU A 54 -5.58 12.96 10.81
N ALA A 55 -4.57 12.92 9.95
CA ALA A 55 -3.48 13.88 10.02
C ALA A 55 -2.92 14.19 8.62
N GLU A 56 -2.50 15.44 8.44
CA GLU A 56 -1.99 15.96 7.18
C GLU A 56 -0.82 16.93 7.39
N LEU A 57 -0.09 17.18 6.33
CA LEU A 57 0.93 18.23 6.30
C LEU A 57 0.42 19.43 5.49
N ASP A 58 -0.10 20.43 6.19
CA ASP A 58 -0.54 21.68 5.58
C ASP A 58 0.65 22.58 5.24
N ARG A 59 0.65 23.17 4.04
CA ARG A 59 1.76 24.01 3.55
C ARG A 59 2.01 25.29 4.36
N GLY A 60 0.97 25.83 4.99
CA GLY A 60 1.04 27.09 5.75
C GLY A 60 1.06 26.89 7.26
N ARG A 61 0.42 25.84 7.73
CA ARG A 61 0.20 25.57 9.17
C ARG A 61 1.16 24.50 9.72
N GLY A 62 1.82 23.72 8.86
CA GLY A 62 2.66 22.59 9.24
C GLY A 62 1.84 21.33 9.54
N PRO A 63 2.33 20.41 10.40
CA PRO A 63 1.58 19.24 10.83
C PRO A 63 0.28 19.61 11.50
N VAL A 64 -0.82 19.05 11.01
CA VAL A 64 -2.18 19.23 11.48
C VAL A 64 -2.76 17.85 11.77
N ALA A 65 -3.43 17.69 12.92
CA ALA A 65 -4.10 16.44 13.26
C ALA A 65 -5.52 16.70 13.78
N THR A 66 -6.48 15.96 13.24
CA THR A 66 -7.84 15.89 13.79
C THR A 66 -7.90 14.78 14.81
N ILE A 67 -8.25 15.12 16.03
CA ILE A 67 -8.32 14.18 17.14
C ILE A 67 -9.73 14.14 17.73
N LEU A 68 -10.10 12.99 18.26
CA LEU A 68 -11.28 12.82 19.10
C LEU A 68 -10.84 12.64 20.55
N VAL A 69 -11.15 13.62 21.40
CA VAL A 69 -10.88 13.51 22.83
C VAL A 69 -11.79 12.44 23.43
N GLN A 70 -11.20 11.44 24.09
CA GLN A 70 -11.93 10.34 24.72
C GLN A 70 -12.10 10.53 26.22
N LYS A 71 -11.08 11.06 26.89
CA LYS A 71 -11.03 11.27 28.35
C LYS A 71 -10.22 12.52 28.65
N GLY A 72 -10.52 13.19 29.75
CA GLY A 72 -9.83 14.41 30.14
C GLY A 72 -10.27 15.61 29.30
N THR A 73 -9.69 16.75 29.56
CA THR A 73 -9.89 17.98 28.79
C THR A 73 -8.57 18.45 28.22
N LEU A 74 -8.55 18.68 26.92
CA LEU A 74 -7.38 19.16 26.19
C LEU A 74 -7.44 20.70 26.13
N HIS A 75 -6.30 21.34 26.36
CA HIS A 75 -6.21 22.82 26.37
C HIS A 75 -5.16 23.30 25.36
N VAL A 76 -5.37 24.50 24.86
CA VAL A 76 -4.30 25.21 24.13
C VAL A 76 -3.15 25.46 25.07
N GLY A 77 -1.95 25.06 24.70
CA GLY A 77 -0.76 25.14 25.54
C GLY A 77 -0.32 23.81 26.17
N ASP A 78 -1.16 22.77 26.10
CA ASP A 78 -0.79 21.43 26.58
C ASP A 78 0.35 20.85 25.74
N ASN A 79 1.23 20.10 26.41
CA ASN A 79 2.24 19.30 25.75
C ASN A 79 1.63 17.92 25.46
N VAL A 80 1.75 17.46 24.22
CA VAL A 80 1.13 16.20 23.78
C VAL A 80 2.12 15.30 23.10
N ALA A 81 1.88 13.99 23.20
CA ALA A 81 2.58 12.97 22.42
C ALA A 81 1.56 12.07 21.72
N ALA A 82 1.82 11.74 20.44
CA ALA A 82 1.04 10.82 19.62
C ALA A 82 2.00 9.96 18.81
N GLY A 83 2.16 8.68 19.19
CA GLY A 83 3.13 7.80 18.55
C GLY A 83 4.55 8.37 18.55
N ALA A 84 5.10 8.58 17.36
CA ALA A 84 6.42 9.19 17.17
C ALA A 84 6.41 10.72 17.22
N SER A 85 5.22 11.34 17.17
CA SER A 85 5.04 12.79 17.12
C SER A 85 4.79 13.36 18.52
N TYR A 86 5.31 14.55 18.79
CA TYR A 86 5.08 15.29 20.02
C TYR A 86 5.04 16.79 19.73
N GLY A 87 4.57 17.57 20.66
CA GLY A 87 4.59 19.01 20.52
C GLY A 87 3.72 19.73 21.55
N LYS A 88 3.69 21.06 21.44
CA LYS A 88 2.83 21.92 22.25
C LYS A 88 1.69 22.44 21.41
N ILE A 89 0.47 22.24 21.87
CA ILE A 89 -0.74 22.71 21.18
C ILE A 89 -0.73 24.23 21.06
N ARG A 90 -0.62 24.75 19.85
CA ARG A 90 -0.62 26.18 19.54
C ARG A 90 -2.03 26.72 19.32
N ALA A 91 -2.89 25.92 18.70
CA ALA A 91 -4.28 26.25 18.44
C ALA A 91 -5.10 24.97 18.30
N MET A 92 -6.38 25.09 18.62
CA MET A 92 -7.40 24.07 18.37
C MET A 92 -8.56 24.69 17.59
N ILE A 93 -9.11 23.94 16.65
CA ILE A 93 -10.20 24.35 15.77
C ILE A 93 -11.31 23.31 15.86
N ASP A 94 -12.55 23.75 16.06
CA ASP A 94 -13.71 22.85 16.12
C ASP A 94 -14.21 22.44 14.71
N ASP A 95 -15.22 21.58 14.69
CA ASP A 95 -15.90 21.10 13.48
C ASP A 95 -16.56 22.21 12.64
N LYS A 96 -16.71 23.41 13.20
CA LYS A 96 -17.27 24.62 12.55
C LYS A 96 -16.20 25.61 12.10
N GLY A 97 -14.92 25.24 12.21
CA GLY A 97 -13.79 26.09 11.85
C GLY A 97 -13.48 27.22 12.85
N ARG A 98 -14.03 27.16 14.08
CA ARG A 98 -13.81 28.18 15.11
C ARG A 98 -12.67 27.79 16.04
N ARG A 99 -11.85 28.74 16.43
CA ARG A 99 -10.82 28.52 17.44
C ARG A 99 -11.43 28.30 18.81
N VAL A 100 -11.05 27.18 19.43
CA VAL A 100 -11.45 26.82 20.79
C VAL A 100 -10.25 26.77 21.72
N LYS A 101 -10.44 27.02 23.01
CA LYS A 101 -9.37 26.99 24.01
C LYS A 101 -9.27 25.65 24.72
N GLU A 102 -10.37 24.93 24.79
CA GLU A 102 -10.50 23.65 25.47
C GLU A 102 -11.39 22.69 24.66
N ALA A 103 -11.16 21.40 24.81
CA ALA A 103 -11.95 20.34 24.22
C ALA A 103 -12.11 19.20 25.23
N GLY A 104 -13.34 18.95 25.66
CA GLY A 104 -13.68 17.87 26.59
C GLY A 104 -13.88 16.52 25.89
N PRO A 105 -14.29 15.47 26.64
CA PRO A 105 -14.60 14.18 26.10
C PRO A 105 -15.65 14.21 24.98
N SER A 106 -15.50 13.32 24.00
CA SER A 106 -16.33 13.20 22.79
C SER A 106 -16.34 14.42 21.88
N THR A 107 -15.35 15.31 22.04
CA THR A 107 -15.22 16.51 21.19
C THR A 107 -14.15 16.28 20.14
N PRO A 108 -14.49 16.33 18.82
CA PRO A 108 -13.49 16.34 17.76
C PRO A 108 -12.87 17.73 17.63
N VAL A 109 -11.55 17.80 17.53
CA VAL A 109 -10.82 19.06 17.30
C VAL A 109 -9.62 18.84 16.38
N GLU A 110 -9.39 19.80 15.51
CA GLU A 110 -8.15 19.92 14.75
C GLU A 110 -7.11 20.61 15.63
N ILE A 111 -5.93 20.04 15.78
CA ILE A 111 -4.83 20.58 16.57
C ILE A 111 -3.65 20.98 15.70
N LEU A 112 -2.97 22.04 16.12
CA LEU A 112 -1.77 22.59 15.50
C LEU A 112 -0.64 22.64 16.53
N GLY A 113 0.58 22.28 16.13
CA GLY A 113 1.76 22.44 16.98
C GLY A 113 2.58 21.18 17.20
N LEU A 114 2.22 20.07 16.57
CA LEU A 114 3.04 18.88 16.53
C LEU A 114 4.32 19.12 15.71
N ASN A 115 5.38 18.37 16.02
CA ASN A 115 6.64 18.41 15.28
C ASN A 115 6.59 17.63 13.97
N ASP A 116 5.72 16.61 13.87
CA ASP A 116 5.53 15.75 12.72
C ASP A 116 4.10 15.27 12.63
N VAL A 117 3.72 14.64 11.51
CA VAL A 117 2.37 14.13 11.25
C VAL A 117 2.23 12.77 11.94
N PRO A 118 1.31 12.61 12.93
CA PRO A 118 1.04 11.33 13.58
C PRO A 118 0.26 10.41 12.64
N ASN A 119 0.30 9.09 12.92
CA ASN A 119 -0.52 8.15 12.17
C ASN A 119 -1.97 8.15 12.66
N ALA A 120 -2.90 7.93 11.71
CA ALA A 120 -4.31 7.72 12.08
C ALA A 120 -4.46 6.47 12.97
N GLY A 121 -5.32 6.56 13.98
CA GLY A 121 -5.50 5.51 14.98
C GLY A 121 -4.51 5.56 16.15
N GLU A 122 -3.48 6.39 16.12
CA GLU A 122 -2.57 6.57 17.26
C GLU A 122 -3.27 7.27 18.44
N ILE A 123 -2.84 6.87 19.63
CA ILE A 123 -3.34 7.49 20.86
C ILE A 123 -2.54 8.77 21.11
N ILE A 124 -3.24 9.87 21.28
CA ILE A 124 -2.67 11.14 21.73
C ILE A 124 -2.90 11.30 23.23
N MET A 125 -1.89 11.76 23.96
CA MET A 125 -1.95 11.99 25.41
C MET A 125 -1.33 13.33 25.75
N ALA A 126 -2.01 14.08 26.63
CA ALA A 126 -1.44 15.27 27.26
C ALA A 126 -0.50 14.89 28.39
N MET A 127 0.67 15.54 28.43
CA MET A 127 1.75 15.31 29.37
C MET A 127 2.00 16.57 30.21
N ASP A 128 2.58 16.40 31.41
CA ASP A 128 2.84 17.52 32.31
C ASP A 128 3.99 18.42 31.82
N SER A 129 4.86 17.90 30.98
CA SER A 129 6.00 18.65 30.44
C SER A 129 6.37 18.26 29.01
N ASP A 130 6.98 19.19 28.27
CA ASP A 130 7.54 18.96 26.93
C ASP A 130 8.59 17.83 26.93
N LYS A 131 9.42 17.77 27.98
CA LYS A 131 10.42 16.71 28.12
C LYS A 131 9.80 15.32 28.21
N GLU A 132 8.67 15.21 28.93
CA GLU A 132 7.96 13.94 29.06
C GLU A 132 7.32 13.53 27.74
N ALA A 133 6.64 14.45 27.04
CA ALA A 133 6.07 14.21 25.71
C ALA A 133 7.13 13.74 24.72
N ARG A 134 8.29 14.38 24.71
CA ARG A 134 9.42 13.99 23.87
C ARG A 134 9.97 12.61 24.21
N ASN A 135 10.14 12.30 25.50
CA ASN A 135 10.65 10.98 25.94
C ASN A 135 9.70 9.86 25.51
N VAL A 136 8.37 10.06 25.60
CA VAL A 136 7.38 9.08 25.14
C VAL A 136 7.51 8.85 23.64
N ALA A 137 7.62 9.90 22.83
CA ALA A 137 7.80 9.78 21.39
C ALA A 137 9.12 9.09 21.01
N GLU A 138 10.24 9.43 21.68
CA GLU A 138 11.54 8.79 21.46
C GLU A 138 11.52 7.30 21.85
N THR A 139 10.81 6.93 22.92
CA THR A 139 10.62 5.53 23.31
C THR A 139 9.85 4.77 22.24
N PHE A 140 8.76 5.34 21.73
CA PHE A 140 7.95 4.75 20.65
C PHE A 140 8.81 4.51 19.39
N ILE A 141 9.62 5.49 18.98
CA ILE A 141 10.55 5.36 17.84
C ILE A 141 11.56 4.25 18.08
N SER A 142 12.15 4.18 19.30
CA SER A 142 13.16 3.17 19.62
C SER A 142 12.60 1.75 19.62
N GLU A 143 11.39 1.57 20.14
CA GLU A 143 10.67 0.28 20.11
C GLU A 143 10.31 -0.13 18.69
N GLY A 144 9.86 0.80 17.86
CA GLY A 144 9.59 0.58 16.44
C GLY A 144 10.84 0.12 15.68
N LYS A 145 11.98 0.79 15.89
CA LYS A 145 13.26 0.39 15.31
C LYS A 145 13.71 -0.99 15.78
N LYS A 146 13.52 -1.31 17.06
CA LYS A 146 13.89 -2.61 17.61
C LYS A 146 13.06 -3.73 17.00
N LYS A 147 11.74 -3.54 16.84
CA LYS A 147 10.86 -4.51 16.16
C LYS A 147 11.30 -4.73 14.72
N LEU A 148 11.59 -3.67 13.95
CA LEU A 148 12.08 -3.79 12.58
C LEU A 148 13.40 -4.55 12.48
N LEU A 149 14.32 -4.33 13.42
CA LEU A 149 15.61 -5.05 13.48
C LEU A 149 15.42 -6.52 13.84
N ASP A 150 14.50 -6.84 14.73
CA ASP A 150 14.22 -8.23 15.11
C ASP A 150 13.50 -8.97 13.97
N ASP A 151 12.54 -8.35 13.29
CA ASP A 151 11.90 -8.89 12.09
C ASP A 151 12.90 -9.12 10.95
N THR A 152 13.89 -8.24 10.80
CA THR A 152 14.96 -8.38 9.80
C THR A 152 15.92 -9.51 10.13
N LYS A 153 16.24 -9.73 11.41
CA LYS A 153 17.11 -10.84 11.85
C LYS A 153 16.48 -12.21 11.59
N HIS A 154 15.17 -12.34 11.72
CA HIS A 154 14.46 -13.57 11.38
C HIS A 154 14.46 -13.89 9.88
N LYS A 155 14.67 -12.88 9.01
CA LYS A 155 14.69 -13.07 7.55
C LYS A 155 16.06 -13.43 6.97
N VAL A 156 17.14 -13.42 7.75
CA VAL A 156 18.52 -13.70 7.30
C VAL A 156 19.05 -14.98 7.95
N SER A 157 18.29 -16.07 7.94
CA SER A 157 18.85 -17.40 8.17
C SER A 157 19.28 -18.00 6.82
N LEU A 158 20.30 -18.86 6.84
CA LEU A 158 20.75 -19.58 5.64
C LEU A 158 19.61 -20.42 5.04
N ASP A 159 18.70 -20.93 5.90
CA ASP A 159 17.52 -21.68 5.46
C ASP A 159 16.54 -20.78 4.68
N ALA A 160 16.28 -19.54 5.15
CA ALA A 160 15.47 -18.57 4.43
C ALA A 160 16.14 -18.11 3.11
N LEU A 161 17.47 -18.05 3.06
CA LEU A 161 18.21 -17.81 1.81
C LEU A 161 18.08 -18.98 0.84
N PHE A 162 18.11 -20.22 1.34
CA PHE A 162 17.89 -21.42 0.53
C PHE A 162 16.46 -21.52 0.03
N GLU A 163 15.47 -21.16 0.86
CA GLU A 163 14.06 -21.05 0.44
C GLU A 163 13.87 -19.96 -0.63
N GLN A 164 14.51 -18.80 -0.50
CA GLN A 164 14.52 -17.75 -1.52
C GLN A 164 15.19 -18.19 -2.83
N ILE A 165 16.27 -18.98 -2.76
CA ILE A 165 16.96 -19.54 -3.94
C ILE A 165 16.13 -20.66 -4.57
N GLN A 166 15.43 -21.48 -3.78
CA GLN A 166 14.51 -22.52 -4.29
C GLN A 166 13.17 -21.96 -4.79
N ALA A 167 12.68 -20.86 -4.22
CA ALA A 167 11.47 -20.18 -4.70
C ALA A 167 11.67 -19.46 -6.05
N GLY A 168 12.87 -19.50 -6.63
CA GLY A 168 13.26 -19.07 -7.95
C GLY A 168 12.54 -17.83 -8.48
N ASN A 169 13.23 -16.69 -8.52
CA ASN A 169 12.85 -15.50 -9.28
C ASN A 169 11.51 -14.82 -8.95
N VAL A 170 11.14 -14.72 -7.67
CA VAL A 170 10.05 -13.80 -7.30
C VAL A 170 10.50 -12.38 -7.63
N LYS A 171 9.82 -11.73 -8.55
CA LYS A 171 10.11 -10.36 -8.95
C LYS A 171 9.54 -9.40 -7.88
N GLU A 172 10.28 -8.36 -7.51
CA GLU A 172 9.81 -7.34 -6.56
C GLU A 172 9.44 -6.07 -7.33
N LEU A 173 8.23 -5.54 -7.08
CA LEU A 173 7.79 -4.22 -7.54
C LEU A 173 7.90 -3.25 -6.37
N GLY A 174 8.93 -2.42 -6.36
CA GLY A 174 9.15 -1.39 -5.35
C GLY A 174 8.24 -0.17 -5.57
N LEU A 175 7.54 0.28 -4.53
CA LEU A 175 6.68 1.46 -4.58
C LEU A 175 7.02 2.46 -3.47
N ILE A 176 6.95 3.75 -3.80
CA ILE A 176 6.91 4.85 -2.84
C ILE A 176 5.54 5.51 -2.96
N ILE A 177 4.84 5.67 -1.84
CA ILE A 177 3.48 6.20 -1.81
C ILE A 177 3.47 7.57 -1.14
N LYS A 178 2.94 8.58 -1.83
CA LYS A 178 2.71 9.92 -1.29
C LYS A 178 1.23 10.28 -1.44
N ALA A 179 0.60 10.77 -0.38
CA ALA A 179 -0.80 11.17 -0.41
C ALA A 179 -1.04 12.48 0.36
N ASP A 180 -2.24 13.01 0.22
CA ASP A 180 -2.69 14.23 0.89
C ASP A 180 -2.82 14.06 2.41
N VAL A 181 -3.37 12.92 2.85
CA VAL A 181 -3.59 12.60 4.26
C VAL A 181 -3.07 11.21 4.61
N GLN A 182 -2.79 10.97 5.89
CA GLN A 182 -2.22 9.70 6.35
C GLN A 182 -3.15 8.51 6.08
N GLY A 183 -4.46 8.68 6.23
CA GLY A 183 -5.45 7.64 5.91
C GLY A 183 -5.39 7.19 4.45
N SER A 184 -5.17 8.12 3.51
CA SER A 184 -4.98 7.82 2.08
C SER A 184 -3.71 7.02 1.84
N VAL A 185 -2.59 7.36 2.52
CA VAL A 185 -1.33 6.59 2.41
C VAL A 185 -1.55 5.14 2.81
N GLU A 186 -2.19 4.90 3.97
CA GLU A 186 -2.44 3.55 4.47
C GLU A 186 -3.44 2.77 3.59
N ALA A 187 -4.50 3.41 3.11
CA ALA A 187 -5.50 2.78 2.23
C ALA A 187 -4.87 2.33 0.91
N VAL A 188 -4.08 3.19 0.26
CA VAL A 188 -3.36 2.88 -0.98
C VAL A 188 -2.34 1.78 -0.74
N LYS A 189 -1.52 1.88 0.31
CA LYS A 189 -0.54 0.87 0.69
C LYS A 189 -1.17 -0.51 0.88
N GLN A 190 -2.22 -0.61 1.70
CA GLN A 190 -2.91 -1.88 1.96
C GLN A 190 -3.53 -2.48 0.71
N SER A 191 -4.11 -1.64 -0.16
CA SER A 191 -4.72 -2.08 -1.41
C SER A 191 -3.69 -2.61 -2.40
N LEU A 192 -2.55 -1.92 -2.56
CA LEU A 192 -1.50 -2.33 -3.49
C LEU A 192 -0.72 -3.56 -2.99
N VAL A 193 -0.44 -3.66 -1.69
CA VAL A 193 0.24 -4.85 -1.12
C VAL A 193 -0.60 -6.12 -1.27
N LYS A 194 -1.94 -6.03 -1.24
CA LYS A 194 -2.84 -7.16 -1.47
C LYS A 194 -2.77 -7.75 -2.89
N LEU A 195 -2.22 -7.02 -3.85
CA LEU A 195 -2.03 -7.51 -5.23
C LEU A 195 -0.87 -8.50 -5.34
N SER A 196 0.00 -8.57 -4.33
CA SER A 196 1.13 -9.50 -4.32
C SER A 196 0.68 -10.94 -4.55
N ASN A 197 1.42 -11.66 -5.39
CA ASN A 197 1.22 -13.07 -5.69
C ASN A 197 2.56 -13.83 -5.59
N ASP A 198 2.56 -15.11 -5.91
CA ASP A 198 3.75 -15.98 -5.82
C ASP A 198 4.86 -15.63 -6.84
N GLU A 199 4.55 -14.86 -7.88
CA GLU A 199 5.47 -14.48 -8.95
C GLU A 199 6.00 -13.05 -8.80
N VAL A 200 5.15 -12.11 -8.30
CA VAL A 200 5.50 -10.70 -8.12
C VAL A 200 5.03 -10.21 -6.76
N VAL A 201 5.96 -9.70 -5.96
CA VAL A 201 5.68 -9.11 -4.64
C VAL A 201 5.70 -7.58 -4.74
N VAL A 202 4.61 -6.94 -4.35
CA VAL A 202 4.52 -5.48 -4.22
C VAL A 202 5.10 -5.07 -2.87
N LYS A 203 6.18 -4.29 -2.90
CA LYS A 203 6.90 -3.83 -1.71
C LYS A 203 6.84 -2.33 -1.57
N VAL A 204 6.12 -1.84 -0.57
CA VAL A 204 6.11 -0.42 -0.25
C VAL A 204 7.37 -0.06 0.54
N ILE A 205 8.29 0.67 -0.09
CA ILE A 205 9.59 1.07 0.47
C ILE A 205 9.40 2.22 1.44
N HIS A 206 8.58 3.20 1.04
CA HIS A 206 8.28 4.38 1.84
C HIS A 206 6.86 4.85 1.59
N GLY A 207 6.20 5.34 2.65
CA GLY A 207 4.90 6.01 2.58
C GLY A 207 4.93 7.30 3.40
N GLY A 208 4.37 8.37 2.87
CA GLY A 208 4.37 9.65 3.59
C GLY A 208 3.33 10.63 3.07
N VAL A 209 3.02 11.60 3.90
CA VAL A 209 2.02 12.65 3.64
C VAL A 209 2.68 13.85 2.97
N GLY A 210 1.93 14.56 2.15
CA GLY A 210 2.32 15.78 1.47
C GLY A 210 2.82 15.55 0.03
N ASN A 211 3.35 16.60 -0.58
CA ASN A 211 3.84 16.56 -1.96
C ASN A 211 5.02 15.61 -2.14
N ILE A 212 5.18 15.13 -3.36
CA ILE A 212 6.38 14.40 -3.75
C ILE A 212 7.54 15.39 -3.81
N ASN A 213 8.59 15.14 -3.02
CA ASN A 213 9.78 15.99 -2.94
C ASN A 213 11.00 15.32 -3.60
N GLU A 214 12.11 16.04 -3.68
CA GLU A 214 13.35 15.56 -4.29
C GLU A 214 13.91 14.32 -3.57
N SER A 215 13.79 14.24 -2.23
CA SER A 215 14.26 13.09 -1.46
C SER A 215 13.49 11.82 -1.76
N ASP A 216 12.18 11.94 -2.04
CA ASP A 216 11.35 10.80 -2.47
C ASP A 216 11.84 10.27 -3.83
N VAL A 217 12.21 11.16 -4.75
CA VAL A 217 12.73 10.79 -6.07
C VAL A 217 14.10 10.12 -5.97
N VAL A 218 15.00 10.66 -5.14
CA VAL A 218 16.33 10.06 -4.90
C VAL A 218 16.18 8.67 -4.28
N LEU A 219 15.26 8.50 -3.33
CA LEU A 219 14.98 7.20 -2.73
C LEU A 219 14.43 6.21 -3.77
N ALA A 220 13.51 6.67 -4.65
CA ALA A 220 12.95 5.86 -5.72
C ALA A 220 14.03 5.39 -6.71
N SER A 221 14.90 6.31 -7.14
CA SER A 221 16.04 5.99 -8.03
C SER A 221 16.96 4.95 -7.37
N ALA A 222 17.35 5.15 -6.11
CA ALA A 222 18.23 4.23 -5.37
C ALA A 222 17.63 2.84 -5.14
N SER A 223 16.31 2.74 -5.09
CA SER A 223 15.56 1.52 -4.80
C SER A 223 14.89 0.90 -6.02
N ASN A 224 15.09 1.46 -7.21
CA ASN A 224 14.40 1.08 -8.45
C ASN A 224 12.87 0.98 -8.26
N ALA A 225 12.29 2.02 -7.63
CA ALA A 225 10.89 2.07 -7.25
C ALA A 225 10.11 3.07 -8.10
N ILE A 226 8.80 2.83 -8.23
CA ILE A 226 7.83 3.75 -8.84
C ILE A 226 7.22 4.62 -7.75
N ILE A 227 7.01 5.90 -8.02
CA ILE A 227 6.33 6.81 -7.10
C ILE A 227 4.85 6.90 -7.46
N ILE A 228 4.00 6.56 -6.47
CA ILE A 228 2.55 6.68 -6.53
C ILE A 228 2.12 7.92 -5.74
N GLY A 229 1.65 8.95 -6.42
CA GLY A 229 1.08 10.15 -5.81
C GLY A 229 -0.44 10.10 -5.82
N PHE A 230 -1.08 10.11 -4.65
CA PHE A 230 -2.53 10.12 -4.50
C PHE A 230 -3.01 11.49 -4.01
N ASN A 231 -3.79 12.21 -4.83
CA ASN A 231 -4.22 13.60 -4.61
C ASN A 231 -3.10 14.63 -4.38
N VAL A 232 -1.86 14.27 -4.67
CA VAL A 232 -0.69 15.15 -4.51
C VAL A 232 0.01 15.38 -5.83
N ARG A 233 0.96 16.31 -5.85
CA ARG A 233 1.76 16.61 -7.03
C ARG A 233 3.25 16.68 -6.67
N PRO A 234 4.14 16.40 -7.62
CA PRO A 234 5.56 16.64 -7.41
C PRO A 234 5.85 18.15 -7.31
N ASP A 235 6.78 18.50 -6.44
CA ASP A 235 7.34 19.83 -6.40
C ASP A 235 8.17 20.09 -7.67
N PRO A 236 8.39 21.36 -8.06
CA PRO A 236 9.15 21.69 -9.28
C PRO A 236 10.54 21.04 -9.35
N THR A 237 11.25 20.99 -8.21
CA THR A 237 12.56 20.33 -8.10
C THR A 237 12.45 18.82 -8.24
N ALA A 238 11.46 18.20 -7.60
CA ALA A 238 11.18 16.77 -7.70
C ALA A 238 10.87 16.35 -9.14
N LYS A 239 10.11 17.17 -9.89
CA LYS A 239 9.80 16.89 -11.29
C LYS A 239 11.07 16.86 -12.17
N VAL A 240 11.94 17.85 -12.04
CA VAL A 240 13.21 17.94 -12.80
C VAL A 240 14.13 16.77 -12.43
N THR A 241 14.21 16.43 -11.13
CA THR A 241 15.04 15.32 -10.66
C THR A 241 14.48 13.97 -11.14
N ALA A 242 13.15 13.78 -11.17
CA ALA A 242 12.52 12.56 -11.68
C ALA A 242 12.82 12.34 -13.18
N GLU A 243 12.75 13.40 -13.98
CA GLU A 243 13.11 13.35 -15.40
C GLU A 243 14.60 13.02 -15.59
N ARG A 244 15.50 13.60 -14.79
CA ARG A 244 16.94 13.34 -14.85
C ARG A 244 17.31 11.93 -14.43
N GLU A 245 16.74 11.45 -13.35
CA GLU A 245 17.00 10.11 -12.78
C GLU A 245 16.14 8.99 -13.42
N ASN A 246 15.29 9.36 -14.39
CA ASN A 246 14.37 8.45 -15.09
C ASN A 246 13.47 7.65 -14.13
N VAL A 247 12.94 8.33 -13.08
CA VAL A 247 12.02 7.76 -12.11
C VAL A 247 10.58 7.94 -12.60
N ASP A 248 9.81 6.85 -12.65
CA ASP A 248 8.39 6.91 -13.01
C ASP A 248 7.55 7.45 -11.85
N VAL A 249 6.81 8.52 -12.12
CA VAL A 249 5.93 9.20 -11.15
C VAL A 249 4.50 9.15 -11.67
N ARG A 250 3.65 8.39 -11.02
CA ARG A 250 2.24 8.21 -11.38
C ARG A 250 1.33 8.93 -10.39
N LEU A 251 0.38 9.71 -10.92
CA LEU A 251 -0.51 10.54 -10.13
C LEU A 251 -1.96 10.08 -10.26
N TYR A 252 -2.62 9.82 -9.14
CA TYR A 252 -3.98 9.30 -9.10
C TYR A 252 -4.88 10.15 -8.20
N LYS A 253 -6.17 10.16 -8.51
CA LYS A 253 -7.26 10.71 -7.68
C LYS A 253 -8.26 9.62 -7.26
N VAL A 254 -8.24 8.50 -7.95
CA VAL A 254 -9.13 7.36 -7.71
C VAL A 254 -8.26 6.13 -7.49
N ILE A 255 -8.48 5.43 -6.38
CA ILE A 255 -7.63 4.30 -5.96
C ILE A 255 -7.68 3.13 -6.96
N TYR A 256 -8.83 2.92 -7.60
CA TYR A 256 -8.99 1.83 -8.59
C TYR A 256 -8.06 1.97 -9.78
N ASN A 257 -7.82 3.20 -10.25
CA ASN A 257 -6.89 3.43 -11.36
C ASN A 257 -5.44 3.08 -10.95
N ALA A 258 -5.05 3.35 -9.71
CA ALA A 258 -3.75 2.95 -9.20
C ALA A 258 -3.60 1.43 -9.11
N ILE A 259 -4.67 0.74 -8.70
CA ILE A 259 -4.72 -0.73 -8.63
C ILE A 259 -4.57 -1.32 -10.03
N GLU A 260 -5.36 -0.86 -11.00
CA GLU A 260 -5.34 -1.34 -12.39
C GLU A 260 -3.95 -1.16 -13.05
N ASP A 261 -3.33 0.01 -12.86
CA ASP A 261 -2.01 0.30 -13.42
C ASP A 261 -0.90 -0.56 -12.77
N VAL A 262 -0.97 -0.78 -11.46
CA VAL A 262 -0.03 -1.65 -10.75
C VAL A 262 -0.21 -3.11 -11.15
N GLU A 263 -1.44 -3.60 -11.30
CA GLU A 263 -1.71 -4.93 -11.83
C GLU A 263 -1.17 -5.11 -13.26
N ALA A 264 -1.34 -4.08 -14.11
CA ALA A 264 -0.81 -4.09 -15.47
C ALA A 264 0.73 -4.11 -15.48
N ALA A 265 1.37 -3.35 -14.56
CA ALA A 265 2.82 -3.37 -14.40
C ALA A 265 3.33 -4.73 -13.93
N MET A 266 2.66 -5.36 -12.96
CA MET A 266 2.99 -6.70 -12.48
C MET A 266 2.89 -7.74 -13.61
N LYS A 267 1.82 -7.69 -14.41
CA LYS A 267 1.66 -8.58 -15.58
C LYS A 267 2.77 -8.37 -16.62
N GLY A 268 3.18 -7.13 -16.84
CA GLY A 268 4.29 -6.79 -17.74
C GLY A 268 5.67 -7.24 -17.23
N MET A 269 5.81 -7.51 -15.94
CA MET A 269 7.04 -8.05 -15.36
C MET A 269 7.19 -9.57 -15.55
N LEU A 270 6.10 -10.29 -15.83
CA LEU A 270 6.13 -11.75 -15.99
C LEU A 270 6.87 -12.14 -17.26
N ASP A 271 7.55 -13.29 -17.21
CA ASP A 271 8.18 -13.85 -18.38
C ASP A 271 7.09 -14.41 -19.31
N PRO A 272 7.25 -14.29 -20.64
CA PRO A 272 6.27 -14.82 -21.56
C PRO A 272 6.18 -16.35 -21.42
N VAL A 273 4.97 -16.84 -21.19
CA VAL A 273 4.70 -18.28 -21.20
C VAL A 273 4.53 -18.71 -22.64
N TYR A 274 5.44 -19.57 -23.13
CA TYR A 274 5.36 -20.14 -24.46
C TYR A 274 4.53 -21.42 -24.43
N GLU A 275 3.49 -21.46 -25.23
CA GLU A 275 2.69 -22.65 -25.47
C GLU A 275 3.16 -23.29 -26.79
N GLU A 276 3.52 -24.59 -26.75
CA GLU A 276 3.89 -25.32 -27.96
C GLU A 276 2.62 -25.63 -28.78
N LYS A 277 2.56 -25.09 -29.99
CA LYS A 277 1.50 -25.37 -30.92
C LYS A 277 2.07 -26.26 -32.04
N VAL A 278 1.60 -27.48 -32.11
CA VAL A 278 1.95 -28.39 -33.25
C VAL A 278 1.33 -27.85 -34.53
N LEU A 279 2.15 -27.47 -35.49
CA LEU A 279 1.73 -26.94 -36.79
C LEU A 279 1.48 -28.04 -37.81
N GLY A 280 2.16 -29.19 -37.70
CA GLY A 280 1.99 -30.31 -38.62
C GLY A 280 2.97 -31.43 -38.32
N HIS A 281 2.78 -32.54 -39.00
CA HIS A 281 3.62 -33.72 -38.91
C HIS A 281 4.22 -34.09 -40.28
N ALA A 282 5.48 -34.52 -40.29
CA ALA A 282 6.16 -35.00 -41.49
C ALA A 282 6.90 -36.27 -41.18
N GLU A 283 6.96 -37.16 -42.16
CA GLU A 283 7.72 -38.42 -42.14
C GLU A 283 9.00 -38.29 -42.94
N VAL A 284 10.15 -38.63 -42.33
CA VAL A 284 11.43 -38.69 -43.04
C VAL A 284 11.46 -39.94 -43.88
N ARG A 285 11.40 -39.78 -45.21
CA ARG A 285 11.44 -40.92 -46.16
C ARG A 285 12.82 -41.25 -46.66
N GLN A 286 13.69 -40.25 -46.81
CA GLN A 286 15.04 -40.47 -47.34
C GLN A 286 16.01 -39.44 -46.77
N THR A 287 17.27 -39.83 -46.58
CA THR A 287 18.33 -38.92 -46.12
C THR A 287 19.34 -38.71 -47.23
N PHE A 288 19.81 -37.48 -47.43
CA PHE A 288 20.79 -37.07 -48.41
C PHE A 288 22.01 -36.46 -47.72
N LYS A 289 23.22 -36.82 -48.21
CA LYS A 289 24.45 -36.14 -47.76
C LYS A 289 24.78 -35.00 -48.70
N ALA A 290 24.81 -33.78 -48.22
CA ALA A 290 25.22 -32.61 -49.01
C ALA A 290 26.55 -32.06 -48.48
N SER A 291 27.48 -31.80 -49.40
CA SER A 291 28.77 -31.21 -49.02
C SER A 291 28.61 -29.81 -48.45
N GLY A 292 29.13 -29.56 -47.26
CA GLY A 292 29.04 -28.28 -46.57
C GLY A 292 27.79 -28.04 -45.70
N VAL A 293 26.75 -28.89 -45.82
CA VAL A 293 25.49 -28.72 -45.03
C VAL A 293 25.27 -29.93 -44.11
N GLY A 294 25.86 -31.08 -44.39
CA GLY A 294 25.67 -32.28 -43.59
C GLY A 294 24.60 -33.21 -44.16
N THR A 295 23.83 -33.86 -43.30
CA THR A 295 22.74 -34.77 -43.66
C THR A 295 21.41 -34.04 -43.74
N ILE A 296 20.78 -34.08 -44.91
CA ILE A 296 19.46 -33.47 -45.15
C ILE A 296 18.40 -34.59 -45.08
N ALA A 297 17.32 -34.34 -44.36
CA ALA A 297 16.17 -35.23 -44.27
C ALA A 297 15.13 -34.88 -45.36
N GLY A 298 14.95 -35.75 -46.31
CA GLY A 298 13.86 -35.67 -47.28
C GLY A 298 12.55 -36.12 -46.62
N SER A 299 11.70 -35.17 -46.30
CA SER A 299 10.52 -35.42 -45.51
C SER A 299 9.23 -35.23 -46.33
N TYR A 300 8.25 -36.06 -46.05
CA TYR A 300 6.90 -35.94 -46.61
C TYR A 300 5.93 -35.45 -45.56
N VAL A 301 5.24 -34.32 -45.83
CA VAL A 301 4.26 -33.73 -44.93
C VAL A 301 3.03 -34.63 -44.88
N LEU A 302 2.67 -35.10 -43.69
CA LEU A 302 1.51 -35.95 -43.45
C LEU A 302 0.25 -35.11 -43.20
N ASP A 303 0.38 -34.06 -42.41
CA ASP A 303 -0.67 -33.14 -42.10
C ASP A 303 -0.11 -31.74 -41.73
N GLY A 304 -1.02 -30.73 -41.68
CA GLY A 304 -0.68 -29.40 -41.26
C GLY A 304 0.18 -28.59 -42.21
N LEU A 305 0.93 -27.62 -41.64
CA LEU A 305 1.74 -26.68 -42.42
C LEU A 305 3.11 -26.51 -41.74
N PHE A 306 4.17 -26.41 -42.52
CA PHE A 306 5.51 -26.10 -42.03
C PHE A 306 5.87 -24.67 -42.43
N GLU A 307 6.16 -23.83 -41.42
CA GLU A 307 6.59 -22.46 -41.63
C GLU A 307 8.12 -22.35 -41.50
N ARG A 308 8.69 -21.33 -42.14
CA ARG A 308 10.15 -21.18 -42.22
C ARG A 308 10.83 -20.99 -40.87
N ASP A 309 10.13 -20.39 -39.90
CA ASP A 309 10.67 -20.06 -38.58
C ASP A 309 10.21 -21.05 -37.49
N CYS A 310 9.64 -22.20 -37.86
CA CYS A 310 9.22 -23.19 -36.89
C CYS A 310 10.40 -24.05 -36.40
N SER A 311 10.27 -24.52 -35.14
CA SER A 311 11.14 -25.56 -34.61
C SER A 311 10.61 -26.93 -34.99
N VAL A 312 11.50 -27.87 -35.24
CA VAL A 312 11.17 -29.28 -35.54
C VAL A 312 11.67 -30.17 -34.43
N ARG A 313 10.86 -31.16 -34.09
CA ARG A 313 11.21 -32.22 -33.14
C ARG A 313 11.25 -33.55 -33.92
N LEU A 314 12.45 -34.14 -34.06
CA LEU A 314 12.62 -35.40 -34.72
C LEU A 314 12.46 -36.55 -33.74
N THR A 315 11.50 -37.42 -34.02
CA THR A 315 11.20 -38.58 -33.17
C THR A 315 11.53 -39.89 -33.91
N ARG A 316 12.03 -40.89 -33.17
CA ARG A 316 12.21 -42.27 -33.66
C ARG A 316 11.67 -43.21 -32.60
N ASP A 317 10.76 -44.09 -33.00
CA ASP A 317 10.10 -45.04 -32.09
C ASP A 317 9.48 -44.37 -30.84
N GLY A 318 8.91 -43.17 -31.02
CA GLY A 318 8.33 -42.37 -29.97
C GLY A 318 9.32 -41.57 -29.08
N ILE A 319 10.64 -41.70 -29.35
CA ILE A 319 11.69 -41.02 -28.59
C ILE A 319 12.18 -39.79 -29.37
N VAL A 320 12.26 -38.64 -28.74
CA VAL A 320 12.83 -37.41 -29.33
C VAL A 320 14.35 -37.59 -29.42
N ILE A 321 14.89 -37.53 -30.64
CA ILE A 321 16.32 -37.68 -30.90
C ILE A 321 16.99 -36.35 -31.28
N PHE A 322 16.22 -35.36 -31.72
CA PHE A 322 16.72 -34.02 -32.07
C PHE A 322 15.59 -33.01 -31.96
N GLU A 323 15.93 -31.80 -31.53
CA GLU A 323 15.07 -30.64 -31.53
C GLU A 323 15.86 -29.41 -31.97
N GLY A 324 15.28 -28.58 -32.83
CA GLY A 324 15.95 -27.39 -33.33
C GLY A 324 15.15 -26.68 -34.42
N PRO A 325 15.63 -25.48 -34.86
CA PRO A 325 14.96 -24.72 -35.90
C PRO A 325 15.01 -25.43 -37.24
N LEU A 326 13.96 -25.24 -38.05
CA LEU A 326 13.93 -25.70 -39.43
C LEU A 326 14.91 -24.86 -40.25
N ALA A 327 15.88 -25.52 -40.90
CA ALA A 327 16.95 -24.83 -41.61
C ALA A 327 16.50 -24.29 -42.98
N SER A 328 15.57 -24.97 -43.66
CA SER A 328 14.98 -24.50 -44.94
C SER A 328 13.71 -25.29 -45.25
#